data_4cf8631b76138308867c9962ac094c9e
#
_entry.id   4cf8631b76138308867c9962ac094c9e
#
_cell.length_a   1.000
_cell.length_b   1.000
_cell.length_c   1.000
_cell.angle_alpha   90.00
_cell.angle_beta   90.00
_cell.angle_gamma   90.00
#
_symmetry.space_group_name_H-M   'P 1'
#
loop_
_entity.id
_entity.type
_entity.pdbx_description
1 polymer ?
#
loop_
_entity_poly.entity_id
_entity_poly.type
_entity_poly.pdbx_seq_one_letter_code
_entity_poly.pdbx_strand_id
1 'polypeptide(L)'
;MSNWSSGRSLTVTREAREETGLAVGLAANQRQRVQSKTSGLQMPGVIYADSADKAARFILDCNQTRLPLIFFQDVSGFMVGKDAEHSGIIRSGAKLVNAVSNSTVPKITVIVGGSYGAGNYALCGKAFDPRFIFAWPNAKYAVMGPAQASDVVFTILTRNPGAERTPAELAALRAKIKQDYVDQADIRYGAARGWVDAIIPPHDTRAVLLTALACAARPAPKAGFHTGVLQV
;
A
#
# COMPACT_ATOMS: atom_id res chain seq x y z
N MET A 1 23.12 -10.97 5.85
CA MET A 1 22.20 -9.85 5.54
C MET A 1 22.33 -9.49 4.07
N SER A 2 21.46 -9.98 3.21
CA SER A 2 21.44 -9.55 1.80
C SER A 2 20.55 -8.31 1.71
N ASN A 3 21.17 -7.15 1.74
CA ASN A 3 20.50 -5.87 1.56
C ASN A 3 20.10 -5.72 0.08
N TRP A 4 18.85 -5.96 -0.25
CA TRP A 4 18.30 -5.80 -1.60
C TRP A 4 17.88 -4.35 -1.89
N SER A 5 18.49 -3.39 -1.21
CA SER A 5 18.23 -1.97 -1.31
C SER A 5 19.10 -1.32 -2.37
N SER A 6 18.75 -1.37 -3.63
CA SER A 6 19.38 -0.46 -4.60
C SER A 6 18.36 0.03 -5.62
N GLY A 7 18.07 1.30 -5.54
CA GLY A 7 17.54 2.09 -6.65
C GLY A 7 16.11 1.79 -7.11
N ARG A 8 15.18 1.35 -6.22
CA ARG A 8 13.77 1.10 -6.57
C ARG A 8 12.82 1.69 -5.53
N SER A 9 11.63 2.05 -5.95
CA SER A 9 10.61 2.69 -5.10
C SER A 9 10.07 1.81 -3.96
N LEU A 10 10.30 0.49 -4.01
CA LEU A 10 9.98 -0.43 -2.92
C LEU A 10 11.27 -1.03 -2.34
N THR A 11 11.40 -0.92 -1.02
CA THR A 11 12.46 -1.58 -0.24
C THR A 11 11.92 -2.86 0.34
N VAL A 12 12.68 -3.94 0.21
CA VAL A 12 12.38 -5.24 0.83
C VAL A 12 13.63 -5.75 1.54
N THR A 13 13.44 -6.31 2.74
CA THR A 13 14.54 -6.83 3.55
C THR A 13 14.05 -7.97 4.45
N ARG A 14 14.97 -8.83 4.87
CA ARG A 14 14.74 -9.82 5.92
C ARG A 14 15.42 -9.34 7.19
N GLU A 15 14.62 -9.18 8.24
CA GLU A 15 15.10 -8.85 9.56
C GLU A 15 15.05 -10.10 10.44
N ALA A 16 16.17 -10.42 11.06
CA ALA A 16 16.26 -11.47 12.07
C ALA A 16 16.65 -10.83 13.41
N ARG A 17 15.99 -11.22 14.48
CA ARG A 17 16.33 -10.80 15.82
C ARG A 17 17.02 -11.91 16.58
N GLU A 18 18.22 -11.62 17.06
CA GLU A 18 18.98 -12.53 17.91
C GLU A 18 18.26 -12.82 19.25
N GLU A 19 17.59 -11.80 19.81
CA GLU A 19 16.89 -11.91 21.11
C GLU A 19 15.58 -12.73 21.05
N THR A 20 14.90 -12.81 19.92
CA THR A 20 13.58 -13.48 19.80
C THR A 20 13.60 -14.68 18.86
N GLY A 21 14.68 -14.90 18.12
CA GLY A 21 14.76 -15.92 17.06
C GLY A 21 13.77 -15.71 15.92
N LEU A 22 13.10 -14.54 15.84
CA LEU A 22 12.05 -14.28 14.87
C LEU A 22 12.65 -13.58 13.64
N ALA A 23 12.50 -14.20 12.49
CA ALA A 23 12.80 -13.58 11.20
C ALA A 23 11.50 -13.14 10.51
N VAL A 24 11.50 -11.97 9.89
CA VAL A 24 10.35 -11.41 9.17
C VAL A 24 10.79 -10.83 7.83
N GLY A 25 9.91 -10.85 6.85
CA GLY A 25 10.06 -10.10 5.61
C GLY A 25 9.43 -8.71 5.75
N LEU A 26 10.17 -7.65 5.42
CA LEU A 26 9.69 -6.28 5.40
C LEU A 26 9.56 -5.78 3.96
N ALA A 27 8.42 -5.17 3.65
CA ALA A 27 8.19 -4.45 2.40
C ALA A 27 7.72 -3.02 2.71
N ALA A 28 8.42 -2.02 2.22
CA ALA A 28 8.14 -0.62 2.50
C ALA A 28 8.30 0.26 1.26
N ASN A 29 7.47 1.29 1.14
CA ASN A 29 7.63 2.32 0.11
C ASN A 29 8.82 3.22 0.40
N GLN A 30 9.55 3.57 -0.68
CA GLN A 30 10.61 4.56 -0.62
C GLN A 30 10.03 5.97 -0.71
N ARG A 31 10.37 6.84 0.25
CA ARG A 31 9.91 8.26 0.29
C ARG A 31 10.89 9.23 -0.34
N GLN A 32 12.03 8.76 -0.81
CA GLN A 32 12.98 9.57 -1.55
C GLN A 32 12.83 9.33 -3.05
N ARG A 33 13.20 10.31 -3.86
CA ARG A 33 13.36 10.12 -5.29
C ARG A 33 14.52 9.15 -5.53
N VAL A 34 14.30 8.19 -6.41
CA VAL A 34 15.27 7.13 -6.68
C VAL A 34 15.57 7.09 -8.16
N GLN A 35 16.84 7.00 -8.52
CA GLN A 35 17.27 6.77 -9.90
C GLN A 35 17.27 5.26 -10.16
N SER A 36 16.33 4.78 -10.97
CA SER A 36 16.31 3.41 -11.46
C SER A 36 17.09 3.29 -12.77
N LYS A 37 17.73 2.15 -12.97
CA LYS A 37 18.42 1.85 -14.25
C LYS A 37 17.44 1.58 -15.39
N THR A 38 16.23 1.13 -15.07
CA THR A 38 15.22 0.69 -16.05
C THR A 38 14.09 1.71 -16.23
N SER A 39 13.70 2.41 -15.19
CA SER A 39 12.51 3.29 -15.17
C SER A 39 12.86 4.77 -14.96
N GLY A 40 14.14 5.15 -15.04
CA GLY A 40 14.58 6.54 -14.85
C GLY A 40 14.34 7.06 -13.43
N LEU A 41 14.03 8.35 -13.30
CA LEU A 41 13.77 9.00 -12.01
C LEU A 41 12.38 8.60 -11.49
N GLN A 42 12.35 7.89 -10.36
CA GLN A 42 11.12 7.42 -9.71
C GLN A 42 10.66 8.41 -8.64
N MET A 43 9.35 8.65 -8.60
CA MET A 43 8.72 9.54 -7.62
C MET A 43 8.49 8.83 -6.28
N PRO A 44 8.53 9.56 -5.15
CA PRO A 44 8.25 9.02 -3.83
C PRO A 44 6.84 8.42 -3.72
N GLY A 45 6.72 7.28 -3.07
CA GLY A 45 5.43 6.66 -2.79
C GLY A 45 4.71 6.05 -4.01
N VAL A 46 5.34 6.04 -5.18
CA VAL A 46 4.76 5.49 -6.43
C VAL A 46 5.38 4.14 -6.73
N ILE A 47 4.55 3.17 -7.11
CA ILE A 47 4.99 1.82 -7.50
C ILE A 47 5.25 1.79 -9.01
N TYR A 48 6.43 1.36 -9.41
CA TYR A 48 6.86 1.16 -10.79
C TYR A 48 6.95 -0.32 -11.14
N ALA A 49 7.03 -0.66 -12.42
CA ALA A 49 7.06 -2.04 -12.89
C ALA A 49 8.20 -2.87 -12.25
N ASP A 50 9.40 -2.32 -12.23
CA ASP A 50 10.58 -2.97 -11.64
C ASP A 50 10.47 -3.16 -10.12
N SER A 51 9.85 -2.22 -9.42
CA SER A 51 9.61 -2.32 -7.97
C SER A 51 8.50 -3.31 -7.64
N ALA A 52 7.44 -3.37 -8.46
CA ALA A 52 6.38 -4.35 -8.32
C ALA A 52 6.90 -5.79 -8.54
N ASP A 53 7.70 -6.03 -9.59
CA ASP A 53 8.32 -7.33 -9.83
C ASP A 53 9.26 -7.75 -8.70
N LYS A 54 10.06 -6.82 -8.17
CA LYS A 54 10.95 -7.07 -7.03
C LYS A 54 10.16 -7.47 -5.79
N ALA A 55 9.08 -6.74 -5.47
CA ALA A 55 8.25 -7.03 -4.31
C ALA A 55 7.51 -8.35 -4.46
N ALA A 56 6.96 -8.66 -5.64
CA ALA A 56 6.31 -9.92 -5.92
C ALA A 56 7.23 -11.12 -5.67
N ARG A 57 8.45 -11.09 -6.19
CA ARG A 57 9.46 -12.13 -5.97
C ARG A 57 9.81 -12.30 -4.49
N PHE A 58 10.00 -11.19 -3.79
CA PHE A 58 10.31 -11.23 -2.36
C PHE A 58 9.16 -11.83 -1.53
N ILE A 59 7.92 -11.49 -1.84
CA ILE A 59 6.75 -12.06 -1.16
C ILE A 59 6.67 -13.57 -1.39
N LEU A 60 6.88 -14.03 -2.63
CA LEU A 60 6.93 -15.46 -2.95
C LEU A 60 8.03 -16.18 -2.18
N ASP A 61 9.23 -15.62 -2.11
CA ASP A 61 10.36 -16.16 -1.37
C ASP A 61 10.07 -16.25 0.15
N CYS A 62 9.44 -15.20 0.73
CA CYS A 62 8.98 -15.25 2.13
C CYS A 62 7.94 -16.36 2.35
N ASN A 63 7.04 -16.60 1.39
CA ASN A 63 6.08 -17.68 1.48
C ASN A 63 6.75 -19.07 1.42
N GLN A 64 7.71 -19.27 0.54
CA GLN A 64 8.47 -20.51 0.45
C GLN A 64 9.26 -20.81 1.73
N THR A 65 9.84 -19.77 2.33
CA THR A 65 10.60 -19.84 3.58
C THR A 65 9.76 -19.72 4.84
N ARG A 66 8.43 -19.55 4.68
CA ARG A 66 7.45 -19.39 5.76
C ARG A 66 7.75 -18.20 6.70
N LEU A 67 8.31 -17.14 6.17
CA LEU A 67 8.55 -15.91 6.91
C LEU A 67 7.29 -15.04 6.94
N PRO A 68 6.84 -14.58 8.12
CA PRO A 68 5.79 -13.55 8.21
C PRO A 68 6.17 -12.29 7.45
N LEU A 69 5.18 -11.60 6.91
CA LEU A 69 5.36 -10.39 6.11
C LEU A 69 4.83 -9.16 6.87
N ILE A 70 5.63 -8.10 6.91
CA ILE A 70 5.21 -6.79 7.40
C ILE A 70 5.28 -5.80 6.23
N PHE A 71 4.17 -5.10 6.00
CA PHE A 71 4.05 -4.07 4.98
C PHE A 71 3.98 -2.70 5.63
N PHE A 72 4.89 -1.79 5.28
CA PHE A 72 4.79 -0.38 5.64
C PHE A 72 4.27 0.39 4.44
N GLN A 73 3.08 0.98 4.58
CA GLN A 73 2.43 1.70 3.50
C GLN A 73 2.61 3.21 3.65
N ASP A 74 3.20 3.81 2.65
CA ASP A 74 3.14 5.24 2.36
C ASP A 74 3.08 5.40 0.84
N VAL A 75 1.98 4.92 0.25
CA VAL A 75 1.81 4.70 -1.18
C VAL A 75 0.77 5.63 -1.76
N SER A 76 1.13 6.29 -2.85
CA SER A 76 0.24 7.15 -3.64
C SER A 76 -0.51 6.38 -4.73
N GLY A 77 0.00 5.21 -5.14
CA GLY A 77 -0.55 4.36 -6.19
C GLY A 77 0.54 3.78 -7.08
N PHE A 78 0.11 3.18 -8.18
CA PHE A 78 1.01 2.77 -9.27
C PHE A 78 1.28 3.94 -10.22
N MET A 79 2.42 3.90 -10.90
CA MET A 79 2.71 4.86 -11.97
C MET A 79 1.71 4.68 -13.10
N VAL A 80 1.22 5.80 -13.65
CA VAL A 80 0.25 5.86 -14.72
C VAL A 80 0.82 6.57 -15.94
N GLY A 81 0.19 6.38 -17.09
CA GLY A 81 0.54 7.03 -18.33
C GLY A 81 1.13 6.07 -19.37
N LYS A 82 1.22 6.53 -20.59
CA LYS A 82 1.60 5.72 -21.76
C LYS A 82 2.92 4.97 -21.57
N ASP A 83 3.94 5.64 -21.07
CA ASP A 83 5.26 5.03 -20.87
C ASP A 83 5.24 3.96 -19.78
N ALA A 84 4.47 4.19 -18.70
CA ALA A 84 4.29 3.20 -17.65
C ALA A 84 3.55 1.95 -18.17
N GLU A 85 2.51 2.14 -18.98
CA GLU A 85 1.76 1.03 -19.59
C GLU A 85 2.63 0.24 -20.57
N HIS A 86 3.40 0.92 -21.41
CA HIS A 86 4.34 0.27 -22.34
C HIS A 86 5.47 -0.45 -21.60
N SER A 87 5.87 0.02 -20.41
CA SER A 87 6.85 -0.66 -19.57
C SER A 87 6.31 -1.91 -18.86
N GLY A 88 5.01 -2.20 -19.00
CA GLY A 88 4.37 -3.37 -18.43
C GLY A 88 3.92 -3.20 -16.97
N ILE A 89 3.60 -1.98 -16.53
CA ILE A 89 3.15 -1.72 -15.14
C ILE A 89 1.93 -2.55 -14.75
N ILE A 90 0.98 -2.76 -15.66
CA ILE A 90 -0.23 -3.54 -15.40
C ILE A 90 0.13 -5.01 -15.12
N ARG A 91 1.00 -5.59 -15.93
CA ARG A 91 1.47 -6.98 -15.75
C ARG A 91 2.28 -7.13 -14.46
N SER A 92 3.22 -6.24 -14.20
CA SER A 92 4.05 -6.29 -12.99
C SER A 92 3.23 -6.00 -11.73
N GLY A 93 2.26 -5.08 -11.80
CA GLY A 93 1.30 -4.82 -10.73
C GLY A 93 0.42 -6.02 -10.44
N ALA A 94 -0.07 -6.70 -11.49
CA ALA A 94 -0.84 -7.93 -11.34
C ALA A 94 -0.05 -9.05 -10.64
N LYS A 95 1.24 -9.20 -10.95
CA LYS A 95 2.13 -10.15 -10.25
C LYS A 95 2.23 -9.82 -8.76
N LEU A 96 2.40 -8.54 -8.41
CA LEU A 96 2.51 -8.12 -7.02
C LEU A 96 1.21 -8.40 -6.26
N VAL A 97 0.07 -7.99 -6.81
CA VAL A 97 -1.24 -8.25 -6.22
C VAL A 97 -1.51 -9.75 -6.08
N ASN A 98 -1.16 -10.53 -7.09
CA ASN A 98 -1.28 -12.00 -7.06
C ASN A 98 -0.42 -12.60 -5.95
N ALA A 99 0.84 -12.17 -5.80
CA ALA A 99 1.72 -12.66 -4.74
C ALA A 99 1.19 -12.35 -3.33
N VAL A 100 0.61 -11.16 -3.13
CA VAL A 100 0.01 -10.76 -1.85
C VAL A 100 -1.27 -11.54 -1.56
N SER A 101 -2.17 -11.68 -2.54
CA SER A 101 -3.47 -12.33 -2.38
C SER A 101 -3.36 -13.83 -2.13
N ASN A 102 -2.37 -14.49 -2.74
CA ASN A 102 -2.12 -15.93 -2.55
C ASN A 102 -1.17 -16.23 -1.40
N SER A 103 -0.64 -15.22 -0.72
CA SER A 103 0.27 -15.40 0.41
C SER A 103 -0.45 -16.06 1.59
N THR A 104 0.12 -17.16 2.08
CA THR A 104 -0.40 -17.96 3.21
C THR A 104 0.33 -17.69 4.53
N VAL A 105 1.44 -16.95 4.49
CA VAL A 105 2.13 -16.54 5.71
C VAL A 105 1.38 -15.40 6.41
N PRO A 106 1.52 -15.24 7.74
CA PRO A 106 0.95 -14.09 8.43
C PRO A 106 1.39 -12.77 7.81
N LYS A 107 0.44 -11.90 7.52
CA LYS A 107 0.66 -10.56 6.96
C LYS A 107 0.20 -9.52 7.97
N ILE A 108 1.04 -8.52 8.23
CA ILE A 108 0.73 -7.38 9.09
C ILE A 108 0.99 -6.11 8.27
N THR A 109 0.07 -5.17 8.31
CA THR A 109 0.19 -3.90 7.59
C THR A 109 0.25 -2.74 8.56
N VAL A 110 1.16 -1.80 8.33
CA VAL A 110 1.26 -0.54 9.07
C VAL A 110 1.18 0.61 8.07
N ILE A 111 0.13 1.41 8.16
CA ILE A 111 -0.03 2.60 7.33
C ILE A 111 0.67 3.76 8.03
N VAL A 112 1.81 4.18 7.50
CA VAL A 112 2.67 5.22 8.10
C VAL A 112 2.47 6.60 7.48
N GLY A 113 1.75 6.65 6.35
CA GLY A 113 1.44 7.86 5.61
C GLY A 113 0.24 7.65 4.70
N GLY A 114 0.40 7.87 3.39
CA GLY A 114 -0.68 7.64 2.43
C GLY A 114 -0.91 6.16 2.14
N SER A 115 -2.16 5.79 1.93
CA SER A 115 -2.55 4.46 1.43
C SER A 115 -3.69 4.63 0.43
N TYR A 116 -3.34 4.72 -0.86
CA TYR A 116 -4.28 5.09 -1.91
C TYR A 116 -4.42 4.04 -3.00
N GLY A 117 -5.66 3.85 -3.43
CA GLY A 117 -6.05 3.10 -4.62
C GLY A 117 -5.46 1.69 -4.71
N ALA A 118 -5.02 1.33 -5.91
CA ALA A 118 -4.40 0.02 -6.16
C ALA A 118 -3.10 -0.21 -5.37
N GLY A 119 -2.40 0.85 -4.93
CA GLY A 119 -1.24 0.74 -4.06
C GLY A 119 -1.56 0.16 -2.69
N ASN A 120 -2.75 0.47 -2.15
CA ASN A 120 -3.24 -0.14 -0.92
C ASN A 120 -3.37 -1.67 -1.07
N TYR A 121 -3.99 -2.13 -2.17
CA TYR A 121 -4.13 -3.55 -2.47
C TYR A 121 -2.76 -4.23 -2.64
N ALA A 122 -1.86 -3.62 -3.41
CA ALA A 122 -0.54 -4.16 -3.71
C ALA A 122 0.34 -4.35 -2.46
N LEU A 123 0.13 -3.56 -1.43
CA LEU A 123 0.85 -3.63 -0.16
C LEU A 123 -0.01 -4.20 0.98
N CYS A 124 -0.87 -5.14 0.67
CA CYS A 124 -1.69 -5.88 1.64
C CYS A 124 -2.64 -5.00 2.45
N GLY A 125 -3.49 -4.23 1.75
CA GLY A 125 -4.63 -3.56 2.37
C GLY A 125 -5.70 -4.54 2.86
N LYS A 126 -6.78 -4.00 3.43
CA LYS A 126 -7.85 -4.77 4.08
C LYS A 126 -8.43 -5.89 3.21
N ALA A 127 -8.51 -5.70 1.89
CA ALA A 127 -9.07 -6.67 0.96
C ALA A 127 -8.29 -8.00 0.90
N PHE A 128 -6.99 -8.00 1.28
CA PHE A 128 -6.16 -9.22 1.26
C PHE A 128 -5.92 -9.82 2.64
N ASP A 129 -6.82 -9.52 3.55
CA ASP A 129 -6.95 -10.15 4.86
C ASP A 129 -5.63 -10.24 5.64
N PRO A 130 -4.94 -9.11 5.91
CA PRO A 130 -3.84 -9.12 6.84
C PRO A 130 -4.35 -9.48 8.24
N ARG A 131 -3.51 -10.14 9.03
CA ARG A 131 -3.86 -10.51 10.42
C ARG A 131 -4.10 -9.28 11.28
N PHE A 132 -3.39 -8.20 10.99
CA PHE A 132 -3.56 -6.90 11.64
C PHE A 132 -3.24 -5.79 10.66
N ILE A 133 -3.99 -4.68 10.78
CA ILE A 133 -3.70 -3.40 10.14
C ILE A 133 -3.59 -2.33 11.21
N PHE A 134 -2.42 -1.76 11.34
CA PHE A 134 -2.18 -0.60 12.20
C PHE A 134 -1.98 0.64 11.36
N ALA A 135 -2.22 1.80 11.95
CA ALA A 135 -1.95 3.06 11.27
C ALA A 135 -1.37 4.09 12.23
N TRP A 136 -0.52 4.98 11.72
CA TRP A 136 -0.08 6.14 12.47
C TRP A 136 -1.15 7.24 12.45
N PRO A 137 -1.16 8.18 13.43
CA PRO A 137 -2.19 9.22 13.52
C PRO A 137 -2.27 10.16 12.31
N ASN A 138 -1.18 10.32 11.58
CA ASN A 138 -1.09 11.14 10.37
C ASN A 138 -1.47 10.39 9.08
N ALA A 139 -1.78 9.10 9.17
CA ALA A 139 -2.08 8.27 8.01
C ALA A 139 -3.35 8.75 7.28
N LYS A 140 -3.37 8.52 5.97
CA LYS A 140 -4.51 8.78 5.10
C LYS A 140 -4.86 7.50 4.35
N TYR A 141 -6.15 7.18 4.31
CA TYR A 141 -6.65 5.96 3.68
C TYR A 141 -7.83 6.31 2.76
N ALA A 142 -7.66 6.18 1.46
CA ALA A 142 -8.72 6.44 0.48
C ALA A 142 -8.47 5.74 -0.85
N VAL A 143 -9.52 5.64 -1.68
CA VAL A 143 -9.40 5.12 -3.05
C VAL A 143 -8.54 6.03 -3.91
N MET A 144 -8.60 7.35 -3.67
CA MET A 144 -7.89 8.36 -4.45
C MET A 144 -7.50 9.53 -3.53
N GLY A 145 -6.41 10.20 -3.84
CA GLY A 145 -6.02 11.42 -3.12
C GLY A 145 -7.11 12.49 -3.19
N PRO A 146 -7.38 13.24 -2.10
CA PRO A 146 -8.50 14.20 -2.04
C PRO A 146 -8.51 15.25 -3.16
N ALA A 147 -7.34 15.72 -3.57
CA ALA A 147 -7.24 16.70 -4.64
C ALA A 147 -7.71 16.11 -5.98
N GLN A 148 -7.18 14.94 -6.36
CA GLN A 148 -7.53 14.25 -7.59
C GLN A 148 -9.01 13.82 -7.59
N ALA A 149 -9.49 13.28 -6.47
CA ALA A 149 -10.88 12.88 -6.33
C ALA A 149 -11.83 14.07 -6.49
N SER A 150 -11.53 15.20 -5.86
CA SER A 150 -12.35 16.41 -5.97
C SER A 150 -12.41 16.95 -7.40
N ASP A 151 -11.31 16.91 -8.13
CA ASP A 151 -11.26 17.39 -9.52
C ASP A 151 -12.08 16.48 -10.46
N VAL A 152 -11.99 15.17 -10.28
CA VAL A 152 -12.77 14.20 -11.07
C VAL A 152 -14.28 14.38 -10.80
N VAL A 153 -14.69 14.39 -9.53
CA VAL A 153 -16.10 14.50 -9.15
C VAL A 153 -16.65 15.87 -9.57
N PHE A 154 -15.89 16.94 -9.37
CA PHE A 154 -16.29 18.28 -9.83
C PHE A 154 -16.51 18.31 -11.35
N THR A 155 -15.60 17.73 -12.11
CA THR A 155 -15.72 17.65 -13.58
C THR A 155 -16.97 16.87 -14.01
N ILE A 156 -17.29 15.74 -13.32
CA ILE A 156 -18.49 14.96 -13.60
C ILE A 156 -19.76 15.76 -13.32
N LEU A 157 -19.83 16.41 -12.16
CA LEU A 157 -21.00 17.17 -11.74
C LEU A 157 -21.24 18.44 -12.58
N THR A 158 -20.19 18.99 -13.19
CA THR A 158 -20.29 20.20 -14.04
C THR A 158 -20.45 19.89 -15.53
N ARG A 159 -20.31 18.62 -15.95
CA ARG A 159 -20.52 18.20 -17.36
C ARG A 159 -21.98 18.30 -17.83
N ASN A 160 -22.95 18.27 -16.91
CA ASN A 160 -24.37 18.38 -17.28
C ASN A 160 -24.77 19.86 -17.33
N PRO A 161 -25.17 20.38 -18.51
CA PRO A 161 -25.50 21.81 -18.70
C PRO A 161 -26.85 22.22 -18.12
N GLY A 162 -27.52 21.39 -17.32
CA GLY A 162 -28.88 21.62 -16.82
C GLY A 162 -29.05 22.62 -15.68
N ALA A 163 -27.99 23.17 -15.12
CA ALA A 163 -28.06 24.23 -14.11
C ALA A 163 -26.95 25.25 -14.38
N GLU A 164 -27.32 26.42 -14.82
CA GLU A 164 -26.43 27.59 -14.82
C GLU A 164 -26.02 27.88 -13.37
N ARG A 165 -24.76 27.58 -13.03
CA ARG A 165 -24.18 27.89 -11.73
C ARG A 165 -23.26 29.09 -11.87
N THR A 166 -23.34 29.99 -10.92
CA THR A 166 -22.43 31.12 -10.85
C THR A 166 -20.99 30.66 -10.53
N PRO A 167 -19.95 31.40 -10.89
CA PRO A 167 -18.58 31.10 -10.52
C PRO A 167 -18.38 30.91 -9.01
N ALA A 168 -19.11 31.64 -8.19
CA ALA A 168 -19.08 31.53 -6.73
C ALA A 168 -19.65 30.19 -6.24
N GLU A 169 -20.78 29.73 -6.81
CA GLU A 169 -21.39 28.44 -6.49
C GLU A 169 -20.51 27.27 -6.93
N LEU A 170 -19.85 27.39 -8.07
CA LEU A 170 -18.89 26.38 -8.54
C LEU A 170 -17.67 26.28 -7.62
N ALA A 171 -17.13 27.43 -7.17
CA ALA A 171 -16.02 27.46 -6.22
C ALA A 171 -16.41 26.84 -4.87
N ALA A 172 -17.59 27.18 -4.35
CA ALA A 172 -18.12 26.62 -3.11
C ALA A 172 -18.33 25.11 -3.21
N LEU A 173 -18.90 24.62 -4.32
CA LEU A 173 -19.09 23.22 -4.59
C LEU A 173 -17.76 22.46 -4.61
N ARG A 174 -16.74 22.98 -5.31
CA ARG A 174 -15.41 22.38 -5.38
C ARG A 174 -14.75 22.31 -4.02
N ALA A 175 -14.85 23.40 -3.23
CA ALA A 175 -14.31 23.42 -1.87
C ALA A 175 -14.99 22.39 -0.96
N LYS A 176 -16.31 22.27 -1.03
CA LYS A 176 -17.08 21.27 -0.28
C LYS A 176 -16.67 19.85 -0.63
N ILE A 177 -16.64 19.51 -1.92
CA ILE A 177 -16.24 18.17 -2.37
C ILE A 177 -14.83 17.84 -1.87
N LYS A 178 -13.89 18.79 -2.01
CA LYS A 178 -12.51 18.60 -1.53
C LYS A 178 -12.47 18.35 -0.02
N GLN A 179 -13.24 19.10 0.76
CA GLN A 179 -13.27 18.93 2.21
C GLN A 179 -13.85 17.57 2.60
N ASP A 180 -14.95 17.15 1.98
CA ASP A 180 -15.56 15.84 2.22
C ASP A 180 -14.56 14.68 1.96
N TYR A 181 -13.75 14.79 0.90
CA TYR A 181 -12.71 13.79 0.62
C TYR A 181 -11.53 13.85 1.60
N VAL A 182 -11.16 15.05 2.08
CA VAL A 182 -10.12 15.21 3.12
C VAL A 182 -10.56 14.54 4.41
N ASP A 183 -11.80 14.76 4.82
CA ASP A 183 -12.37 14.20 6.05
C ASP A 183 -12.50 12.68 5.97
N GLN A 184 -12.96 12.17 4.83
CA GLN A 184 -13.10 10.73 4.60
C GLN A 184 -11.76 10.00 4.43
N ALA A 185 -10.71 10.68 3.99
CA ALA A 185 -9.37 10.11 3.90
C ALA A 185 -8.65 10.05 5.26
N ASP A 186 -9.12 10.75 6.28
CA ASP A 186 -8.52 10.69 7.60
C ASP A 186 -8.59 9.29 8.19
N ILE A 187 -7.50 8.84 8.81
CA ILE A 187 -7.42 7.46 9.32
C ILE A 187 -8.44 7.17 10.40
N ARG A 188 -8.88 8.17 11.17
CA ARG A 188 -9.93 8.04 12.19
C ARG A 188 -11.28 7.69 11.56
N TYR A 189 -11.55 8.23 10.37
CA TYR A 189 -12.74 7.87 9.59
C TYR A 189 -12.71 6.38 9.20
N GLY A 190 -11.55 5.88 8.77
CA GLY A 190 -11.34 4.47 8.46
C GLY A 190 -11.40 3.58 9.71
N ALA A 191 -10.80 4.01 10.81
CA ALA A 191 -10.83 3.28 12.08
C ALA A 191 -12.26 3.11 12.62
N ALA A 192 -13.07 4.16 12.55
CA ALA A 192 -14.49 4.09 12.93
C ALA A 192 -15.32 3.10 12.09
N ARG A 193 -14.80 2.65 10.94
CA ARG A 193 -15.42 1.67 10.03
C ARG A 193 -14.74 0.30 10.06
N GLY A 194 -13.80 0.10 10.98
CA GLY A 194 -13.07 -1.16 11.10
C GLY A 194 -12.11 -1.45 9.94
N TRP A 195 -11.64 -0.41 9.22
CA TRP A 195 -10.64 -0.59 8.16
C TRP A 195 -9.23 -0.80 8.70
N VAL A 196 -8.98 -0.32 9.93
CA VAL A 196 -7.75 -0.57 10.68
C VAL A 196 -8.11 -1.06 12.07
N ASP A 197 -7.26 -1.91 12.65
CA ASP A 197 -7.47 -2.49 13.98
C ASP A 197 -7.11 -1.53 15.10
N ALA A 198 -6.08 -0.69 14.88
CA ALA A 198 -5.72 0.36 15.84
C ALA A 198 -4.92 1.49 15.17
N ILE A 199 -5.08 2.69 15.74
CA ILE A 199 -4.21 3.83 15.47
C ILE A 199 -3.15 3.86 16.58
N ILE A 200 -1.87 3.76 16.20
CA ILE A 200 -0.75 3.62 17.12
C ILE A 200 0.25 4.76 16.96
N PRO A 201 0.82 5.28 18.05
CA PRO A 201 1.93 6.23 17.98
C PRO A 201 3.14 5.62 17.24
N PRO A 202 3.90 6.39 16.46
CA PRO A 202 5.07 5.87 15.75
C PRO A 202 6.10 5.16 16.63
N HIS A 203 6.32 5.64 17.84
CA HIS A 203 7.28 5.05 18.78
C HIS A 203 6.85 3.70 19.36
N ASP A 204 5.55 3.38 19.35
CA ASP A 204 5.00 2.11 19.82
C ASP A 204 5.01 1.02 18.74
N THR A 205 5.29 1.39 17.48
CA THR A 205 5.21 0.48 16.33
C THR A 205 5.94 -0.83 16.57
N ARG A 206 7.16 -0.78 17.14
CA ARG A 206 7.95 -1.98 17.40
C ARG A 206 7.30 -2.91 18.42
N ALA A 207 6.83 -2.38 19.54
CA ALA A 207 6.20 -3.15 20.61
C ALA A 207 4.91 -3.81 20.13
N VAL A 208 4.09 -3.05 19.41
CA VAL A 208 2.84 -3.53 18.81
C VAL A 208 3.11 -4.63 17.77
N LEU A 209 4.09 -4.45 16.90
CA LEU A 209 4.45 -5.46 15.90
C LEU A 209 4.95 -6.76 16.54
N LEU A 210 5.72 -6.71 17.62
CA LEU A 210 6.17 -7.90 18.33
C LEU A 210 5.00 -8.68 18.93
N THR A 211 4.05 -7.98 19.55
CA THR A 211 2.82 -8.58 20.08
C THR A 211 1.97 -9.19 18.97
N ALA A 212 1.76 -8.45 17.89
CA ALA A 212 0.99 -8.90 16.74
C ALA A 212 1.61 -10.14 16.07
N LEU A 213 2.93 -10.18 15.93
CA LEU A 213 3.65 -11.34 15.40
C LEU A 213 3.51 -12.56 16.31
N ALA A 214 3.62 -12.38 17.62
CA ALA A 214 3.42 -13.46 18.59
C ALA A 214 1.99 -14.04 18.51
N CYS A 215 0.98 -13.19 18.35
CA CYS A 215 -0.40 -13.61 18.12
C CYS A 215 -0.58 -14.32 16.77
N ALA A 216 0.06 -13.80 15.72
CA ALA A 216 -0.05 -14.35 14.36
C ALA A 216 0.73 -15.66 14.17
N ALA A 217 1.75 -15.92 14.97
CA ALA A 217 2.54 -17.15 14.94
C ALA A 217 1.80 -18.39 15.48
N ARG A 218 0.61 -18.22 16.07
CA ARG A 218 -0.21 -19.37 16.49
C ARG A 218 -0.56 -20.23 15.28
N PRO A 219 -0.47 -21.58 15.39
CA PRO A 219 -0.70 -22.46 14.26
C PRO A 219 -2.10 -22.25 13.69
N ALA A 220 -2.17 -21.69 12.49
CA ALA A 220 -3.37 -21.80 11.66
C ALA A 220 -3.37 -23.15 10.95
N PRO A 221 -4.53 -23.69 10.54
CA PRO A 221 -4.56 -24.87 9.68
C PRO A 221 -3.61 -24.67 8.50
N LYS A 222 -2.76 -25.66 8.23
CA LYS A 222 -1.75 -25.59 7.16
C LYS A 222 -2.45 -25.60 5.80
N ALA A 223 -2.81 -24.43 5.29
CA ALA A 223 -3.14 -24.29 3.88
C ALA A 223 -1.85 -24.46 3.06
N GLY A 224 -1.90 -25.28 1.99
CA GLY A 224 -0.80 -25.38 1.06
C GLY A 224 -0.57 -24.03 0.37
N PHE A 225 0.69 -23.61 0.26
CA PHE A 225 1.03 -22.46 -0.56
C PHE A 225 0.95 -22.85 -2.03
N HIS A 226 0.18 -22.09 -2.79
CA HIS A 226 0.11 -22.20 -4.24
C HIS A 226 0.55 -20.87 -4.84
N THR A 227 1.56 -20.92 -5.71
CA THR A 227 1.86 -19.79 -6.58
C THR A 227 0.69 -19.64 -7.55
N GLY A 228 0.03 -18.50 -7.53
CA GLY A 228 -0.93 -18.16 -8.57
C GLY A 228 -0.26 -18.11 -9.95
N VAL A 229 -1.05 -18.13 -11.00
CA VAL A 229 -0.54 -17.97 -12.36
C VAL A 229 0.02 -16.57 -12.51
N LEU A 230 1.34 -16.46 -12.66
CA LEU A 230 2.02 -15.19 -12.94
C LEU A 230 2.22 -15.09 -14.45
N GLN A 231 1.73 -14.01 -15.05
CA GLN A 231 2.06 -13.69 -16.43
C GLN A 231 3.53 -13.31 -16.54
N VAL A 232 4.21 -13.89 -17.48
CA VAL A 232 5.64 -13.65 -17.77
C VAL A 232 5.79 -12.53 -18.79
#